data_84cd3e43a34f1d22c4c00a8870531362
#
_entry.id   84cd3e43a34f1d22c4c00a8870531362
#
_cell.length_a   1.000
_cell.length_b   1.000
_cell.length_c   1.000
_cell.angle_alpha   90.00
_cell.angle_beta   90.00
_cell.angle_gamma   90.00
#
_symmetry.space_group_name_H-M   'P 1'
#
loop_
_entity.id
_entity.type
_entity.pdbx_description
1 polymer ?
#
loop_
_entity_poly.entity_id
_entity_poly.type
_entity_poly.pdbx_seq_one_letter_code
_entity_poly.pdbx_strand_id
1 'polypeptide(L)'
;MAVWTIEIVNAGDKVRSYALLPAPPEVTLDGAPVAVWSAVCAPFDYVEPNTPRATTFSEAVQALFAFPARVEVERVITAAFTAPVNPLARDLVTITHMEHEGPSRGFAEKLTAGAAEPGHFAIDTKADFPEGDGVVLGMTKQIDSNEPVPAAVFDARPHVTYQIRPRPVFHLIEGRYVRGKVLDLSARPGAVIEFTGRERAKATVVQAADGVFSVTYETI
;
A
#
# COMPACT_ATOMS: atom_id res chain seq x y z
N MET A 1 -8.16 16.63 -1.72
CA MET A 1 -7.29 15.45 -1.50
C MET A 1 -6.94 15.42 -0.03
N ALA A 2 -7.28 14.34 0.67
CA ALA A 2 -7.01 14.20 2.09
C ALA A 2 -5.50 14.06 2.35
N VAL A 3 -5.06 14.58 3.49
CA VAL A 3 -3.68 14.48 3.97
C VAL A 3 -3.71 14.06 5.42
N TRP A 4 -2.94 13.03 5.76
CA TRP A 4 -2.86 12.46 7.11
C TRP A 4 -1.43 12.43 7.60
N THR A 5 -1.25 12.68 8.88
CA THR A 5 0.03 12.53 9.57
C THR A 5 -0.09 11.42 10.60
N ILE A 6 0.88 10.52 10.64
CA ILE A 6 1.02 9.52 11.69
C ILE A 6 2.28 9.84 12.47
N GLU A 7 2.11 10.11 13.76
CA GLU A 7 3.19 10.34 14.71
C GLU A 7 3.30 9.14 15.63
N ILE A 8 4.52 8.70 15.89
CA ILE A 8 4.83 7.55 16.74
C ILE A 8 5.64 8.04 17.91
N VAL A 9 5.24 7.66 19.13
CA VAL A 9 5.93 7.94 20.38
C VAL A 9 6.24 6.62 21.08
N ASN A 10 7.50 6.37 21.29
CA ASN A 10 7.97 5.26 22.13
C ASN A 10 8.01 5.74 23.59
N ALA A 11 7.01 5.41 24.40
CA ALA A 11 6.97 5.75 25.82
C ALA A 11 7.66 4.71 26.73
N GLY A 12 8.39 3.76 26.15
CA GLY A 12 9.24 2.82 26.87
C GLY A 12 10.59 3.43 27.26
N ASP A 13 11.45 2.61 27.83
CA ASP A 13 12.80 2.96 28.29
C ASP A 13 13.93 2.54 27.32
N LYS A 14 13.58 1.81 26.24
CA LYS A 14 14.53 1.29 25.25
C LYS A 14 14.19 1.81 23.87
N VAL A 15 15.24 1.94 23.03
CA VAL A 15 15.08 2.23 21.61
C VAL A 15 14.29 1.10 20.95
N ARG A 16 13.29 1.46 20.13
CA ARG A 16 12.46 0.52 19.39
C ARG A 16 12.42 0.87 17.91
N SER A 17 12.07 -0.07 17.07
CA SER A 17 11.82 0.17 15.65
C SER A 17 10.39 -0.24 15.32
N TYR A 18 9.81 0.45 14.35
CA TYR A 18 8.43 0.22 13.92
C TYR A 18 8.32 0.16 12.41
N ALA A 19 7.27 -0.46 11.94
CA ALA A 19 6.89 -0.42 10.54
C ALA A 19 5.43 -0.07 10.38
N LEU A 20 5.14 0.78 9.39
CA LEU A 20 3.80 1.15 9.01
C LEU A 20 3.43 0.45 7.71
N LEU A 21 2.24 -0.13 7.69
CA LEU A 21 1.67 -0.83 6.55
C LEU A 21 0.24 -0.34 6.33
N PRO A 22 -0.20 -0.04 5.10
CA PRO A 22 -1.61 0.13 4.81
C PRO A 22 -2.35 -1.19 5.03
N ALA A 23 -3.60 -1.12 5.49
CA ALA A 23 -4.48 -2.28 5.44
C ALA A 23 -4.65 -2.73 3.97
N PRO A 24 -4.78 -4.03 3.71
CA PRO A 24 -5.07 -4.51 2.36
C PRO A 24 -6.30 -3.79 1.79
N PRO A 25 -6.26 -3.28 0.54
CA PRO A 25 -7.44 -2.79 -0.14
C PRO A 25 -8.43 -3.94 -0.38
N GLU A 26 -9.68 -3.59 -0.62
CA GLU A 26 -10.63 -4.56 -1.18
C GLU A 26 -10.29 -4.75 -2.65
N VAL A 27 -9.96 -5.98 -3.04
CA VAL A 27 -9.70 -6.34 -4.43
C VAL A 27 -10.68 -7.42 -4.84
N THR A 28 -11.39 -7.20 -5.95
CA THR A 28 -12.32 -8.18 -6.50
C THR A 28 -12.00 -8.48 -7.96
N LEU A 29 -12.30 -9.70 -8.35
CA LEU A 29 -12.28 -10.20 -9.70
C LEU A 29 -13.64 -10.87 -9.96
N ASP A 30 -14.41 -10.35 -10.91
CA ASP A 30 -15.78 -10.81 -11.20
C ASP A 30 -16.66 -10.89 -9.94
N GLY A 31 -16.51 -9.91 -9.02
CA GLY A 31 -17.22 -9.85 -7.74
C GLY A 31 -16.69 -10.79 -6.64
N ALA A 32 -15.73 -11.67 -6.96
CA ALA A 32 -15.10 -12.55 -5.98
C ALA A 32 -13.88 -11.87 -5.33
N PRO A 33 -13.66 -12.01 -4.01
CA PRO A 33 -12.51 -11.41 -3.34
C PRO A 33 -11.19 -12.08 -3.78
N VAL A 34 -10.15 -11.28 -3.92
CA VAL A 34 -8.78 -11.70 -4.22
C VAL A 34 -7.94 -11.57 -2.96
N ALA A 35 -7.05 -12.56 -2.71
CA ALA A 35 -6.11 -12.48 -1.60
C ALA A 35 -5.08 -11.36 -1.85
N VAL A 36 -4.95 -10.44 -0.91
CA VAL A 36 -4.08 -9.27 -0.98
C VAL A 36 -3.20 -9.20 0.25
N TRP A 37 -1.96 -8.85 0.06
CA TRP A 37 -0.96 -8.73 1.11
C TRP A 37 -0.52 -7.28 1.30
N SER A 38 -0.33 -6.86 2.55
CA SER A 38 0.25 -5.56 2.86
C SER A 38 1.77 -5.59 2.72
N ALA A 39 2.32 -4.47 2.26
CA ALA A 39 3.75 -4.26 2.23
C ALA A 39 4.14 -3.07 3.13
N VAL A 40 5.30 -3.15 3.74
CA VAL A 40 5.86 -2.07 4.58
C VAL A 40 6.05 -0.82 3.73
N CYS A 41 5.30 0.22 4.05
CA CYS A 41 5.40 1.49 3.33
C CYS A 41 6.36 2.48 4.02
N ALA A 42 6.38 2.54 5.36
CA ALA A 42 7.31 3.40 6.12
C ALA A 42 7.94 2.65 7.29
N PRO A 43 9.25 2.38 7.25
CA PRO A 43 10.00 1.95 8.42
C PRO A 43 10.38 3.15 9.29
N PHE A 44 10.39 2.95 10.61
CA PHE A 44 10.87 3.89 11.62
C PHE A 44 11.94 3.19 12.44
N ASP A 45 13.17 3.31 11.99
CA ASP A 45 14.30 2.69 12.68
C ASP A 45 14.76 3.54 13.88
N TYR A 46 15.08 2.88 14.98
CA TYR A 46 15.73 3.48 16.16
C TYR A 46 14.97 4.67 16.76
N VAL A 47 13.68 4.49 17.05
CA VAL A 47 12.86 5.50 17.74
C VAL A 47 13.27 5.53 19.21
N GLU A 48 13.91 6.62 19.58
CA GLU A 48 14.36 6.86 20.96
C GLU A 48 13.15 7.03 21.92
N PRO A 49 13.32 6.71 23.22
CA PRO A 49 12.32 6.97 24.23
C PRO A 49 11.84 8.43 24.22
N ASN A 50 10.52 8.61 24.25
CA ASN A 50 9.85 9.92 24.29
C ASN A 50 10.20 10.89 23.15
N THR A 51 10.85 10.40 22.09
CA THR A 51 11.17 11.20 20.90
C THR A 51 10.16 10.88 19.79
N PRO A 52 9.28 11.82 19.40
CA PRO A 52 8.30 11.57 18.37
C PRO A 52 8.97 11.42 16.99
N ARG A 53 8.42 10.53 16.17
CA ARG A 53 8.72 10.39 14.75
C ARG A 53 7.42 10.46 13.99
N ALA A 54 7.39 11.21 12.90
CA ALA A 54 6.19 11.37 12.11
C ALA A 54 6.45 11.13 10.63
N THR A 55 5.39 10.77 9.92
CA THR A 55 5.35 10.69 8.46
C THR A 55 3.99 11.16 7.96
N THR A 56 3.98 11.69 6.74
CA THR A 56 2.78 12.25 6.13
C THR A 56 2.39 11.44 4.89
N PHE A 57 1.09 11.24 4.73
CA PHE A 57 0.51 10.52 3.60
C PHE A 57 -0.55 11.38 2.93
N SER A 58 -0.70 11.18 1.65
CA SER A 58 -1.86 11.67 0.90
C SER A 58 -2.81 10.52 0.58
N GLU A 59 -4.04 10.87 0.24
CA GLU A 59 -5.03 9.94 -0.30
C GLU A 59 -4.62 9.36 -1.66
N ALA A 60 -3.69 10.04 -2.36
CA ALA A 60 -3.21 9.63 -3.66
C ALA A 60 -2.70 8.19 -3.66
N VAL A 61 -3.07 7.47 -4.69
CA VAL A 61 -2.61 6.10 -4.95
C VAL A 61 -2.14 5.99 -6.40
N GLN A 62 -1.27 5.01 -6.64
CA GLN A 62 -0.90 4.64 -8.00
C GLN A 62 -1.09 3.12 -8.14
N ALA A 63 -1.53 2.68 -9.31
CA ALA A 63 -1.49 1.28 -9.67
C ALA A 63 -0.03 0.82 -9.71
N LEU A 64 0.23 -0.40 -9.23
CA LEU A 64 1.56 -1.01 -9.18
C LEU A 64 1.61 -2.24 -10.07
N PHE A 65 2.70 -2.35 -10.79
CA PHE A 65 3.09 -3.54 -11.54
C PHE A 65 4.55 -3.89 -11.19
N ALA A 66 4.82 -5.16 -10.88
CA ALA A 66 6.14 -5.63 -10.48
C ALA A 66 6.49 -6.97 -11.12
N PHE A 67 7.80 -7.19 -11.29
CA PHE A 67 8.45 -8.45 -11.68
C PHE A 67 9.50 -8.85 -10.65
N PRO A 68 9.91 -10.06 -10.69
CA PRO A 68 9.22 -11.31 -10.86
C PRO A 68 8.88 -11.88 -9.52
N ALA A 69 7.99 -12.75 -9.48
CA ALA A 69 7.77 -13.74 -8.47
C ALA A 69 6.41 -13.62 -7.82
N ARG A 70 5.93 -14.74 -7.35
CA ARG A 70 4.74 -14.85 -6.52
C ARG A 70 4.86 -13.94 -5.30
N VAL A 71 3.75 -13.41 -4.86
CA VAL A 71 3.66 -12.71 -3.58
C VAL A 71 3.86 -13.74 -2.45
N GLU A 72 4.92 -13.57 -1.70
CA GLU A 72 5.25 -14.41 -0.55
C GLU A 72 5.47 -13.53 0.68
N VAL A 73 5.02 -14.00 1.85
CA VAL A 73 5.30 -13.35 3.13
C VAL A 73 6.83 -13.28 3.35
N GLU A 74 7.30 -12.17 3.92
CA GLU A 74 8.71 -11.85 4.15
C GLU A 74 9.50 -11.48 2.87
N ARG A 75 8.91 -11.54 1.69
CA ARG A 75 9.56 -11.09 0.45
C ARG A 75 9.50 -9.58 0.29
N VAL A 76 10.53 -9.00 -0.31
CA VAL A 76 10.54 -7.57 -0.68
C VAL A 76 10.07 -7.43 -2.12
N ILE A 77 9.05 -6.59 -2.32
CA ILE A 77 8.54 -6.22 -3.64
C ILE A 77 9.04 -4.82 -3.98
N THR A 78 9.58 -4.68 -5.17
CA THR A 78 9.95 -3.38 -5.74
C THR A 78 9.04 -3.10 -6.93
N ALA A 79 8.46 -1.91 -6.98
CA ALA A 79 7.66 -1.50 -8.13
C ALA A 79 8.57 -1.38 -9.36
N ALA A 80 8.19 -2.04 -10.46
CA ALA A 80 8.83 -1.85 -11.75
C ALA A 80 8.18 -0.70 -12.52
N PHE A 81 6.84 -0.64 -12.47
CA PHE A 81 6.06 0.42 -13.09
C PHE A 81 4.94 0.87 -12.16
N THR A 82 4.62 2.17 -12.23
CA THR A 82 3.47 2.74 -11.53
C THR A 82 2.69 3.65 -12.46
N ALA A 83 1.38 3.74 -12.25
CA ALA A 83 0.51 4.67 -12.95
C ALA A 83 -0.39 5.39 -11.94
N PRO A 84 -0.41 6.74 -11.92
CA PRO A 84 -1.34 7.49 -11.08
C PRO A 84 -2.78 7.12 -11.41
N VAL A 85 -3.59 6.88 -10.39
CA VAL A 85 -5.01 6.55 -10.55
C VAL A 85 -5.85 7.31 -9.54
N ASN A 86 -7.09 7.60 -9.92
CA ASN A 86 -8.06 8.27 -9.06
C ASN A 86 -9.31 7.38 -8.87
N PRO A 87 -9.51 6.78 -7.69
CA PRO A 87 -10.69 5.97 -7.41
C PRO A 87 -12.02 6.75 -7.49
N LEU A 88 -11.99 8.06 -7.23
CA LEU A 88 -13.19 8.91 -7.39
C LEU A 88 -13.55 9.16 -8.86
N ALA A 89 -12.53 9.24 -9.73
CA ALA A 89 -12.71 9.31 -11.17
C ALA A 89 -12.99 7.93 -11.79
N ARG A 90 -12.89 6.86 -11.01
CA ARG A 90 -13.11 5.48 -11.45
C ARG A 90 -12.17 5.09 -12.60
N ASP A 91 -10.88 5.41 -12.41
CA ASP A 91 -9.85 5.19 -13.42
C ASP A 91 -9.60 3.70 -13.67
N LEU A 92 -9.36 3.35 -14.93
CA LEU A 92 -8.89 2.05 -15.35
C LEU A 92 -7.54 2.22 -16.07
N VAL A 93 -6.54 1.46 -15.62
CA VAL A 93 -5.26 1.29 -16.30
C VAL A 93 -5.17 -0.08 -16.95
N THR A 94 -4.55 -0.14 -18.10
CA THR A 94 -4.37 -1.41 -18.84
C THR A 94 -2.89 -1.76 -18.88
N ILE A 95 -2.57 -3.03 -18.65
CA ILE A 95 -1.23 -3.56 -18.87
C ILE A 95 -1.08 -3.90 -20.37
N THR A 96 0.00 -3.42 -20.98
CA THR A 96 0.32 -3.65 -22.38
C THR A 96 1.76 -4.11 -22.54
N HIS A 97 2.06 -4.73 -23.67
CA HIS A 97 3.44 -4.88 -24.12
C HIS A 97 4.02 -3.51 -24.48
N MET A 98 5.22 -3.24 -23.99
CA MET A 98 5.98 -2.04 -24.35
C MET A 98 7.00 -2.45 -25.43
N GLU A 99 6.95 -1.80 -26.59
CA GLU A 99 7.80 -2.15 -27.75
C GLU A 99 9.22 -1.56 -27.69
N HIS A 100 9.64 -0.96 -26.59
CA HIS A 100 10.98 -0.37 -26.48
C HIS A 100 11.98 -1.37 -25.91
N GLU A 101 12.93 -1.79 -26.75
CA GLU A 101 14.14 -2.57 -26.42
C GLU A 101 13.92 -3.99 -25.86
N GLY A 102 12.92 -4.73 -26.36
CA GLY A 102 12.61 -6.10 -25.98
C GLY A 102 11.19 -6.27 -25.44
N PRO A 103 10.73 -7.49 -25.16
CA PRO A 103 9.38 -7.74 -24.66
C PRO A 103 9.25 -7.26 -23.21
N SER A 104 9.06 -5.96 -23.02
CA SER A 104 8.74 -5.37 -21.71
C SER A 104 7.23 -5.15 -21.60
N ARG A 105 6.71 -5.28 -20.38
CA ARG A 105 5.32 -5.02 -20.03
C ARG A 105 5.26 -3.80 -19.12
N GLY A 106 4.20 -3.02 -19.23
CA GLY A 106 3.99 -1.84 -18.40
C GLY A 106 2.56 -1.37 -18.51
N PHE A 107 2.25 -0.24 -17.89
CA PHE A 107 0.94 0.38 -18.03
C PHE A 107 0.85 1.16 -19.34
N ALA A 108 -0.32 1.07 -20.01
CA ALA A 108 -0.61 1.92 -21.15
C ALA A 108 -0.57 3.40 -20.73
N GLU A 109 -0.12 4.26 -21.64
CA GLU A 109 -0.02 5.72 -21.37
C GLU A 109 -1.40 6.35 -21.08
N LYS A 110 -2.47 5.79 -21.62
CA LYS A 110 -3.81 6.36 -21.51
C LYS A 110 -4.66 5.64 -20.47
N LEU A 111 -5.12 6.40 -19.48
CA LEU A 111 -6.17 5.99 -18.54
C LEU A 111 -7.55 6.05 -19.19
N THR A 112 -8.45 5.18 -18.74
CA THR A 112 -9.88 5.25 -19.07
C THR A 112 -10.65 5.63 -17.82
N ALA A 113 -11.12 6.86 -17.74
CA ALA A 113 -11.96 7.33 -16.62
C ALA A 113 -13.37 6.74 -16.69
N GLY A 114 -14.03 6.56 -15.54
CA GLY A 114 -15.39 6.07 -15.43
C GLY A 114 -15.59 4.57 -15.68
N ALA A 115 -14.50 3.83 -15.88
CA ALA A 115 -14.56 2.41 -16.25
C ALA A 115 -14.49 1.44 -15.05
N ALA A 116 -14.03 1.92 -13.89
CA ALA A 116 -14.04 1.12 -12.65
C ALA A 116 -15.36 1.26 -11.88
N GLU A 117 -15.58 0.43 -10.87
CA GLU A 117 -16.69 0.54 -9.94
C GLU A 117 -16.63 1.82 -9.09
N PRO A 118 -17.73 2.29 -8.50
CA PRO A 118 -17.72 3.47 -7.62
C PRO A 118 -16.75 3.31 -6.44
N GLY A 119 -15.83 4.28 -6.28
CA GLY A 119 -14.81 4.27 -5.22
C GLY A 119 -13.64 3.31 -5.48
N HIS A 120 -13.59 2.71 -6.67
CA HIS A 120 -12.50 1.83 -7.11
C HIS A 120 -11.68 2.48 -8.22
N PHE A 121 -10.45 2.04 -8.37
CA PHE A 121 -9.76 2.04 -9.65
C PHE A 121 -9.63 0.61 -10.15
N ALA A 122 -9.36 0.42 -11.42
CA ALA A 122 -9.25 -0.91 -12.01
C ALA A 122 -7.91 -1.11 -12.73
N ILE A 123 -7.45 -2.37 -12.74
CA ILE A 123 -6.30 -2.82 -13.54
C ILE A 123 -6.78 -3.91 -14.48
N ASP A 124 -6.65 -3.66 -15.79
CA ASP A 124 -6.99 -4.62 -16.85
C ASP A 124 -5.72 -5.32 -17.35
N THR A 125 -5.68 -6.63 -17.24
CA THR A 125 -4.55 -7.48 -17.62
C THR A 125 -4.73 -8.07 -19.02
N LYS A 126 -4.99 -7.23 -20.02
CA LYS A 126 -5.04 -7.70 -21.43
C LYS A 126 -3.72 -8.26 -21.95
N ALA A 127 -2.64 -8.03 -21.23
CA ALA A 127 -1.34 -8.56 -21.61
C ALA A 127 -1.35 -10.08 -21.57
N ASP A 128 -0.83 -10.66 -22.64
CA ASP A 128 -0.63 -12.09 -22.74
C ASP A 128 0.60 -12.49 -21.92
N PHE A 129 0.36 -13.02 -20.74
CA PHE A 129 1.35 -13.65 -19.89
C PHE A 129 0.78 -14.95 -19.32
N PRO A 130 1.59 -16.03 -19.20
CA PRO A 130 1.14 -17.27 -18.61
C PRO A 130 0.70 -17.08 -17.15
N GLU A 131 -0.34 -17.78 -16.74
CA GLU A 131 -0.73 -17.82 -15.33
C GLU A 131 0.41 -18.40 -14.48
N GLY A 132 0.79 -17.69 -13.42
CA GLY A 132 1.93 -18.08 -12.58
C GLY A 132 3.29 -17.58 -13.03
N ASP A 133 3.37 -16.74 -14.07
CA ASP A 133 4.62 -16.14 -14.61
C ASP A 133 5.21 -15.06 -13.66
N GLY A 134 4.69 -14.96 -12.46
CA GLY A 134 5.20 -14.08 -11.42
C GLY A 134 4.86 -12.61 -11.60
N VAL A 135 3.80 -12.30 -12.34
CA VAL A 135 3.30 -10.92 -12.42
C VAL A 135 2.59 -10.56 -11.12
N VAL A 136 3.04 -9.49 -10.50
CA VAL A 136 2.49 -8.95 -9.27
C VAL A 136 1.86 -7.59 -9.56
N LEU A 137 0.61 -7.44 -9.14
CA LEU A 137 -0.13 -6.19 -9.19
C LEU A 137 -0.40 -5.65 -7.79
N GLY A 138 -0.82 -4.41 -7.72
CA GLY A 138 -1.18 -3.80 -6.45
C GLY A 138 -1.32 -2.30 -6.51
N MET A 139 -1.04 -1.68 -5.38
CA MET A 139 -1.00 -0.22 -5.28
C MET A 139 0.22 0.26 -4.51
N THR A 140 0.61 1.50 -4.79
CA THR A 140 1.62 2.23 -4.02
C THR A 140 0.98 3.34 -3.20
N LYS A 141 1.71 3.82 -2.21
CA LYS A 141 1.45 5.07 -1.49
C LYS A 141 2.64 6.01 -1.65
N GLN A 142 2.34 7.31 -1.72
CA GLN A 142 3.37 8.34 -1.58
C GLN A 142 3.52 8.71 -0.12
N ILE A 143 4.77 8.71 0.35
CA ILE A 143 5.15 9.01 1.71
C ILE A 143 6.20 10.10 1.63
N ASP A 144 6.14 11.15 2.44
CA ASP A 144 7.08 12.27 2.62
C ASP A 144 7.99 12.62 1.43
N SER A 145 8.41 11.63 0.68
CA SER A 145 9.15 11.69 -0.59
C SER A 145 8.20 11.42 -1.74
N ASN A 146 8.45 12.02 -2.89
CA ASN A 146 7.65 11.80 -4.10
C ASN A 146 7.79 10.38 -4.70
N GLU A 147 8.56 9.50 -4.07
CA GLU A 147 8.75 8.14 -4.56
C GLU A 147 7.58 7.24 -4.13
N PRO A 148 6.92 6.56 -5.09
CA PRO A 148 5.88 5.60 -4.80
C PRO A 148 6.47 4.34 -4.15
N VAL A 149 5.92 3.95 -3.01
CA VAL A 149 6.33 2.74 -2.26
C VAL A 149 5.24 1.69 -2.36
N PRO A 150 5.56 0.40 -2.62
CA PRO A 150 4.59 -0.68 -2.54
C PRO A 150 3.83 -0.65 -1.21
N ALA A 151 2.51 -0.70 -1.31
CA ALA A 151 1.61 -0.62 -0.16
C ALA A 151 0.78 -1.88 0.01
N ALA A 152 0.30 -2.44 -1.10
CA ALA A 152 -0.43 -3.69 -1.13
C ALA A 152 -0.18 -4.39 -2.47
N VAL A 153 -0.11 -5.72 -2.45
CA VAL A 153 0.24 -6.53 -3.61
C VAL A 153 -0.55 -7.83 -3.65
N PHE A 154 -0.76 -8.35 -4.86
CA PHE A 154 -1.40 -9.63 -5.13
C PHE A 154 -0.88 -10.26 -6.42
N ASP A 155 -1.02 -11.58 -6.55
CA ASP A 155 -0.64 -12.28 -7.79
C ASP A 155 -1.67 -12.01 -8.89
N ALA A 156 -1.18 -11.67 -10.08
CA ALA A 156 -2.02 -11.38 -11.23
C ALA A 156 -2.38 -12.63 -12.03
N ARG A 157 -3.58 -12.61 -12.62
CA ARG A 157 -4.00 -13.52 -13.69
C ARG A 157 -4.08 -12.76 -15.02
N PRO A 158 -3.83 -13.40 -16.16
CA PRO A 158 -3.99 -12.78 -17.48
C PRO A 158 -5.46 -12.62 -17.85
N HIS A 159 -5.76 -11.71 -18.77
CA HIS A 159 -7.05 -11.49 -19.43
C HIS A 159 -8.22 -11.20 -18.46
N VAL A 160 -7.97 -10.51 -17.37
CA VAL A 160 -8.99 -10.15 -16.37
C VAL A 160 -8.89 -8.70 -15.97
N THR A 161 -9.97 -8.18 -15.36
CA THR A 161 -10.01 -6.81 -14.80
C THR A 161 -10.22 -6.88 -13.30
N TYR A 162 -9.26 -6.38 -12.55
CA TYR A 162 -9.34 -6.25 -11.08
C TYR A 162 -9.97 -4.92 -10.70
N GLN A 163 -10.93 -4.94 -9.76
CA GLN A 163 -11.46 -3.76 -9.10
C GLN A 163 -10.76 -3.58 -7.76
N ILE A 164 -10.23 -2.39 -7.49
CA ILE A 164 -9.39 -2.14 -6.31
C ILE A 164 -9.93 -0.93 -5.56
N ARG A 165 -10.37 -1.13 -4.32
CA ARG A 165 -10.86 -0.08 -3.43
C ARG A 165 -9.85 0.19 -2.32
N PRO A 166 -9.11 1.30 -2.36
CA PRO A 166 -8.18 1.68 -1.32
C PRO A 166 -8.91 1.95 0.01
N ARG A 167 -8.24 1.62 1.12
CA ARG A 167 -8.76 1.88 2.46
C ARG A 167 -7.80 2.86 3.18
N PRO A 168 -8.32 3.91 3.85
CA PRO A 168 -7.50 4.83 4.62
C PRO A 168 -7.22 4.28 6.02
N VAL A 169 -6.76 3.05 6.10
CA VAL A 169 -6.47 2.32 7.33
C VAL A 169 -5.01 1.86 7.28
N PHE A 170 -4.30 2.02 8.39
CA PHE A 170 -2.91 1.62 8.53
C PHE A 170 -2.72 0.74 9.76
N HIS A 171 -1.69 -0.09 9.73
CA HIS A 171 -1.22 -0.89 10.84
C HIS A 171 0.20 -0.46 11.20
N LEU A 172 0.43 -0.13 12.46
CA LEU A 172 1.76 0.08 13.01
C LEU A 172 2.15 -1.14 13.83
N ILE A 173 3.25 -1.75 13.48
CA ILE A 173 3.79 -2.92 14.19
C ILE A 173 5.19 -2.62 14.71
N GLU A 174 5.56 -3.24 15.83
CA GLU A 174 6.93 -3.19 16.34
C GLU A 174 7.81 -4.18 15.55
N GLY A 175 9.02 -3.75 15.23
CA GLY A 175 10.02 -4.53 14.53
C GLY A 175 10.77 -3.73 13.48
N ARG A 176 11.91 -4.26 13.05
CA ARG A 176 12.75 -3.65 12.02
C ARG A 176 12.48 -4.30 10.68
N TYR A 177 11.97 -3.52 9.75
CA TYR A 177 11.61 -3.98 8.41
C TYR A 177 12.08 -3.00 7.34
N VAL A 178 12.23 -3.50 6.12
CA VAL A 178 12.55 -2.67 4.94
C VAL A 178 11.30 -2.35 4.14
N ARG A 179 11.31 -1.24 3.41
CA ARG A 179 10.23 -0.85 2.49
C ARG A 179 9.96 -1.95 1.48
N GLY A 180 8.70 -2.15 1.12
CA GLY A 180 8.25 -3.15 0.18
C GLY A 180 8.20 -4.58 0.75
N LYS A 181 8.60 -4.81 2.01
CA LYS A 181 8.54 -6.14 2.61
C LYS A 181 7.09 -6.55 2.86
N VAL A 182 6.68 -7.67 2.31
CA VAL A 182 5.34 -8.25 2.48
C VAL A 182 5.22 -8.92 3.83
N LEU A 183 4.17 -8.58 4.58
CA LEU A 183 3.94 -9.14 5.91
C LEU A 183 2.51 -9.68 6.07
N ASP A 184 2.39 -10.74 6.83
CA ASP A 184 1.11 -11.21 7.35
C ASP A 184 0.77 -10.44 8.64
N LEU A 185 -0.26 -9.62 8.56
CA LEU A 185 -0.72 -8.81 9.69
C LEU A 185 -1.55 -9.60 10.71
N SER A 186 -2.10 -10.75 10.33
CA SER A 186 -2.98 -11.54 11.19
C SER A 186 -2.29 -12.08 12.44
N ALA A 187 -0.99 -12.31 12.36
CA ALA A 187 -0.18 -12.86 13.44
C ALA A 187 0.65 -11.81 14.22
N ARG A 188 0.45 -10.51 13.94
CA ARG A 188 1.32 -9.45 14.48
C ARG A 188 0.52 -8.47 15.35
N PRO A 189 0.82 -8.38 16.65
CA PRO A 189 0.24 -7.33 17.48
C PRO A 189 0.72 -5.95 17.01
N GLY A 190 -0.18 -4.98 17.05
CA GLY A 190 0.11 -3.62 16.60
C GLY A 190 -1.05 -2.67 16.81
N ALA A 191 -0.88 -1.42 16.41
CA ALA A 191 -1.94 -0.43 16.41
C ALA A 191 -2.65 -0.39 15.05
N VAL A 192 -3.97 -0.26 15.09
CA VAL A 192 -4.80 0.06 13.91
C VAL A 192 -5.09 1.55 13.92
N ILE A 193 -4.81 2.22 12.81
CA ILE A 193 -4.96 3.66 12.64
C ILE A 193 -5.95 3.87 11.48
N GLU A 194 -7.11 4.47 11.76
CA GLU A 194 -8.19 4.61 10.79
C GLU A 194 -8.50 6.08 10.52
N PHE A 195 -8.44 6.47 9.24
CA PHE A 195 -8.74 7.82 8.79
C PHE A 195 -10.04 7.93 7.99
N THR A 196 -10.87 6.89 7.99
CA THR A 196 -12.18 6.92 7.30
C THR A 196 -13.02 8.13 7.77
N GLY A 197 -13.46 8.94 6.80
CA GLY A 197 -14.22 10.17 7.08
C GLY A 197 -13.40 11.34 7.64
N ARG A 198 -12.07 11.25 7.64
CA ARG A 198 -11.17 12.33 8.10
C ARG A 198 -10.39 12.89 6.92
N GLU A 199 -10.62 14.15 6.56
CA GLU A 199 -9.92 14.79 5.42
C GLU A 199 -8.52 15.28 5.79
N ARG A 200 -8.37 15.85 6.99
CA ARG A 200 -7.09 16.31 7.55
C ARG A 200 -7.03 15.86 9.00
N ALA A 201 -6.13 14.97 9.30
CA ALA A 201 -5.99 14.46 10.66
C ALA A 201 -4.56 14.02 10.94
N LYS A 202 -4.17 14.18 12.20
CA LYS A 202 -2.97 13.58 12.75
C LYS A 202 -3.41 12.48 13.73
N ALA A 203 -2.84 11.30 13.55
CA ALA A 203 -2.92 10.22 14.52
C ALA A 203 -1.62 10.16 15.31
N THR A 204 -1.70 10.25 16.63
CA THR A 204 -0.56 9.99 17.51
C THR A 204 -0.70 8.60 18.10
N VAL A 205 0.27 7.75 17.81
CA VAL A 205 0.36 6.38 18.30
C VAL A 205 1.43 6.32 19.38
N VAL A 206 1.03 5.98 20.58
CA VAL A 206 1.93 5.83 21.72
C VAL A 206 2.06 4.36 22.07
N GLN A 207 3.28 3.82 22.10
CA GLN A 207 3.54 2.51 22.66
C GLN A 207 4.07 2.67 24.10
N ALA A 208 3.33 2.15 25.05
CA ALA A 208 3.70 2.14 26.46
C ALA A 208 4.87 1.15 26.74
N ALA A 209 5.46 1.23 27.92
CA ALA A 209 6.58 0.37 28.32
C ALA A 209 6.23 -1.11 28.33
N ASP A 210 4.97 -1.47 28.60
CA ASP A 210 4.43 -2.83 28.56
C ASP A 210 4.12 -3.34 27.14
N GLY A 211 4.35 -2.51 26.12
CA GLY A 211 4.13 -2.86 24.72
C GLY A 211 2.73 -2.57 24.18
N VAL A 212 1.83 -2.07 25.02
CA VAL A 212 0.46 -1.72 24.61
C VAL A 212 0.47 -0.44 23.79
N PHE A 213 -0.29 -0.44 22.68
CA PHE A 213 -0.46 0.72 21.82
C PHE A 213 -1.76 1.47 22.16
N SER A 214 -1.70 2.79 22.13
CA SER A 214 -2.87 3.67 22.13
C SER A 214 -2.82 4.62 20.93
N VAL A 215 -3.99 4.98 20.39
CA VAL A 215 -4.11 5.86 19.23
C VAL A 215 -5.06 6.99 19.56
N THR A 216 -4.61 8.22 19.36
CA THR A 216 -5.42 9.43 19.51
C THR A 216 -5.41 10.22 18.20
N TYR A 217 -6.45 11.01 17.95
CA TYR A 217 -6.60 11.77 16.72
C TYR A 217 -6.85 13.24 17.01
N GLU A 218 -6.26 14.10 16.18
CA GLU A 218 -6.53 15.53 16.14
C GLU A 218 -6.76 15.99 14.69
N THR A 219 -7.60 16.99 14.49
CA THR A 219 -7.79 17.64 13.17
C THR A 219 -6.70 18.69 12.99
N ILE A 220 -6.08 18.74 11.83
CA ILE A 220 -4.99 19.66 11.48
C ILE A 220 -5.36 20.61 10.34
#